data_f9db76f82a6cde43f9636c7053e95abc
#
_entry.id   f9db76f82a6cde43f9636c7053e95abc
#
_cell.length_a   1.000
_cell.length_b   1.000
_cell.length_c   1.000
_cell.angle_alpha   90.00
_cell.angle_beta   90.00
_cell.angle_gamma   90.00
#
_symmetry.space_group_name_H-M   'P 1'
#
loop_
_entity.id
_entity.type
_entity.pdbx_description
1 polymer ?
#
loop_
_entity_poly.entity_id
_entity_poly.type
_entity_poly.pdbx_seq_one_letter_code
_entity_poly.pdbx_strand_id
1 'polypeptide(L)'
;CLLARRNSDNKLLGVVIAVPDFNYVFQKMKGKLNPVSLLEMLYYKNKIKTVRGLLQYVIPEYQNKGVILSLYLALFDSAEKMGADLIEASSMMENNKKPNDAITSAGGVLYKRYRLYGMDLVD
;
A
#
# COMPACT_ATOMS: atom_id res chain seq x y z
N CYS A 1 9.28 -2.23 0.65
CA CYS A 1 8.93 -3.64 0.83
C CYS A 1 9.42 -4.10 2.19
N LEU A 2 8.54 -4.70 2.97
CA LEU A 2 8.83 -5.25 4.31
C LEU A 2 8.58 -6.75 4.28
N LEU A 3 9.50 -7.51 4.88
CA LEU A 3 9.48 -8.96 4.95
C LEU A 3 9.52 -9.41 6.41
N ALA A 4 8.56 -10.22 6.82
CA ALA A 4 8.60 -10.92 8.10
C ALA A 4 9.27 -12.28 7.93
N ARG A 5 10.31 -12.54 8.72
CA ARG A 5 11.03 -13.81 8.70
C ARG A 5 11.07 -14.44 10.09
N ARG A 6 11.07 -15.75 10.14
CA ARG A 6 11.24 -16.49 11.39
C ARG A 6 12.71 -16.50 11.81
N ASN A 7 12.98 -16.16 13.07
CA ASN A 7 14.36 -16.03 13.55
C ASN A 7 15.14 -17.36 13.56
N SER A 8 14.46 -18.50 13.75
CA SER A 8 15.14 -19.80 13.91
C SER A 8 15.74 -20.36 12.62
N ASP A 9 15.14 -20.10 11.47
CA ASP A 9 15.50 -20.70 10.18
C ASP A 9 15.40 -19.71 8.99
N ASN A 10 15.15 -18.45 9.28
CA ASN A 10 15.01 -17.39 8.28
C ASN A 10 13.86 -17.62 7.24
N LYS A 11 12.93 -18.52 7.54
CA LYS A 11 11.76 -18.80 6.68
C LYS A 11 10.93 -17.53 6.50
N LEU A 12 10.57 -17.20 5.27
CA LEU A 12 9.67 -16.08 4.96
C LEU A 12 8.26 -16.41 5.43
N LEU A 13 7.69 -15.56 6.27
CA LEU A 13 6.35 -15.71 6.85
C LEU A 13 5.32 -14.78 6.22
N GLY A 14 5.75 -13.60 5.78
CA GLY A 14 4.85 -12.63 5.19
C GLY A 14 5.58 -11.46 4.55
N VAL A 15 4.82 -10.69 3.77
CA VAL A 15 5.31 -9.54 3.03
C VAL A 15 4.25 -8.43 3.01
N VAL A 16 4.70 -7.19 3.08
CA VAL A 16 3.93 -5.99 2.74
C VAL A 16 4.73 -5.16 1.75
N ILE A 17 4.10 -4.82 0.65
CA ILE A 17 4.65 -3.91 -0.36
C ILE A 17 3.87 -2.62 -0.32
N ALA A 18 4.57 -1.53 -0.08
CA ALA A 18 4.01 -0.19 -0.11
C ALA A 18 4.99 0.75 -0.83
N VAL A 19 4.44 1.77 -1.47
CA VAL A 19 5.18 2.76 -2.24
C VAL A 19 4.67 4.17 -1.94
N PRO A 20 5.49 5.21 -2.06
CA PRO A 20 4.99 6.59 -2.05
C PRO A 20 3.95 6.79 -3.15
N ASP A 21 2.89 7.54 -2.88
CA ASP A 21 1.84 7.81 -3.87
C ASP A 21 2.29 8.84 -4.91
N PHE A 22 2.87 8.36 -5.99
CA PHE A 22 3.31 9.20 -7.11
C PHE A 22 2.16 9.84 -7.91
N ASN A 23 0.90 9.50 -7.66
CA ASN A 23 -0.22 10.15 -8.35
C ASN A 23 -0.22 11.67 -8.13
N TYR A 24 0.17 12.12 -6.94
CA TYR A 24 0.37 13.55 -6.66
C TYR A 24 1.36 14.18 -7.64
N VAL A 25 2.48 13.52 -7.90
CA VAL A 25 3.53 13.99 -8.81
C VAL A 25 3.02 13.99 -10.25
N PHE A 26 2.40 12.90 -10.69
CA PHE A 26 1.87 12.76 -12.05
C PHE A 26 0.80 13.79 -12.38
N GLN A 27 -0.04 14.16 -11.41
CA GLN A 27 -1.00 15.25 -11.57
C GLN A 27 -0.31 16.60 -11.82
N LYS A 28 0.79 16.90 -11.10
CA LYS A 28 1.55 18.13 -11.31
C LYS A 28 2.22 18.16 -12.68
N MET A 29 2.75 17.04 -13.13
CA MET A 29 3.36 16.88 -14.46
C MET A 29 2.33 16.88 -15.61
N LYS A 30 1.01 16.89 -15.30
CA LYS A 30 -0.09 16.84 -16.30
C LYS A 30 0.08 15.69 -17.32
N GLY A 31 0.66 14.58 -16.91
CA GLY A 31 0.91 13.40 -17.76
C GLY A 31 1.98 13.61 -18.84
N LYS A 32 2.75 14.69 -18.81
CA LYS A 32 3.80 14.95 -19.79
C LYS A 32 5.15 14.40 -19.30
N LEU A 33 5.87 13.72 -20.18
CA LEU A 33 7.24 13.24 -19.95
C LEU A 33 8.20 14.04 -20.86
N ASN A 34 8.62 15.19 -20.38
CA ASN A 34 9.64 16.01 -21.02
C ASN A 34 10.74 16.39 -19.99
N PRO A 35 11.90 16.94 -20.40
CA PRO A 35 12.97 17.26 -19.46
C PRO A 35 12.53 18.16 -18.29
N VAL A 36 11.61 19.10 -18.53
CA VAL A 36 11.07 19.99 -17.51
C VAL A 36 10.24 19.20 -16.49
N SER A 37 9.38 18.30 -16.98
CA SER A 37 8.56 17.44 -16.11
C SER A 37 9.40 16.48 -15.27
N LEU A 38 10.57 16.04 -15.75
CA LEU A 38 11.50 15.25 -14.95
C LEU A 38 12.09 16.07 -13.79
N LEU A 39 12.40 17.35 -13.99
CA LEU A 39 12.82 18.24 -12.91
C LEU A 39 11.68 18.49 -11.92
N GLU A 40 10.46 18.68 -12.41
CA GLU A 40 9.25 18.75 -11.56
C GLU A 40 9.07 17.48 -10.73
N MET A 41 9.27 16.31 -11.32
CA MET A 41 9.20 15.03 -10.59
C MET A 41 10.21 14.98 -9.44
N LEU A 42 11.45 15.36 -9.68
CA LEU A 42 12.49 15.41 -8.65
C LEU A 42 12.15 16.38 -7.52
N TYR A 43 11.52 17.50 -7.84
CA TYR A 43 11.08 18.48 -6.85
C TYR A 43 9.88 18.00 -6.05
N TYR A 44 8.86 17.46 -6.73
CA TYR A 44 7.61 17.06 -6.09
C TYR A 44 7.68 15.71 -5.36
N LYS A 45 8.61 14.81 -5.72
CA LYS A 45 8.76 13.51 -5.03
C LYS A 45 8.99 13.66 -3.53
N ASN A 46 9.70 14.70 -3.10
CA ASN A 46 9.97 14.97 -1.68
C ASN A 46 8.77 15.59 -0.95
N LYS A 47 7.68 15.90 -1.67
CA LYS A 47 6.43 16.45 -1.11
C LYS A 47 5.34 15.39 -0.99
N ILE A 48 5.64 14.14 -1.34
CA ILE A 48 4.69 13.05 -1.18
C ILE A 48 4.49 12.78 0.31
N LYS A 49 3.24 12.90 0.75
CA LYS A 49 2.82 12.70 2.13
C LYS A 49 1.95 11.44 2.32
N THR A 50 1.73 10.70 1.23
CA THR A 50 0.91 9.49 1.24
C THR A 50 1.72 8.30 0.80
N VAL A 51 1.63 7.21 1.55
CA VAL A 51 2.15 5.89 1.18
C VAL A 51 0.99 5.01 0.78
N ARG A 52 1.11 4.33 -0.35
CA ARG A 52 0.09 3.40 -0.85
C ARG A 52 0.53 1.96 -0.67
N GLY A 53 -0.25 1.18 0.09
CA GLY A 53 -0.09 -0.26 0.19
C GLY A 53 -0.59 -0.93 -1.09
N LEU A 54 0.25 -1.75 -1.71
CA LEU A 54 -0.07 -2.43 -2.97
C LEU A 54 -0.40 -3.90 -2.78
N LEU A 55 0.30 -4.55 -1.86
CA LEU A 55 0.17 -5.99 -1.62
C LEU A 55 0.51 -6.32 -0.18
N GLN A 56 -0.24 -7.28 0.35
CA GLN A 56 0.06 -7.91 1.62
C GLN A 56 -0.20 -9.40 1.52
N TYR A 57 0.66 -10.20 2.13
CA TYR A 57 0.48 -11.64 2.18
C TYR A 57 1.15 -12.21 3.44
N VAL A 58 0.50 -13.18 4.05
CA VAL A 58 1.05 -14.00 5.13
C VAL A 58 0.75 -15.45 4.79
N ILE A 59 1.74 -16.32 4.90
CA ILE A 59 1.56 -17.75 4.63
C ILE A 59 0.47 -18.33 5.52
N PRO A 60 -0.35 -19.28 5.03
CA PRO A 60 -1.56 -19.75 5.72
C PRO A 60 -1.32 -20.19 7.16
N GLU A 61 -0.23 -20.93 7.41
CA GLU A 61 0.11 -21.46 8.75
C GLU A 61 0.40 -20.37 9.80
N TYR A 62 0.68 -19.14 9.37
CA TYR A 62 1.02 -17.99 10.22
C TYR A 62 0.00 -16.86 10.18
N GLN A 63 -1.12 -17.07 9.48
CA GLN A 63 -2.27 -16.17 9.59
C GLN A 63 -2.85 -16.20 11.01
N ASN A 64 -3.39 -15.08 11.46
CA ASN A 64 -3.94 -14.87 12.82
C ASN A 64 -2.91 -15.04 13.97
N LYS A 65 -1.61 -15.06 13.67
CA LYS A 65 -0.52 -15.14 14.65
C LYS A 65 0.25 -13.83 14.83
N GLY A 66 -0.35 -12.70 14.51
CA GLY A 66 0.24 -11.37 14.68
C GLY A 66 1.25 -10.94 13.61
N VAL A 67 1.61 -11.80 12.65
CA VAL A 67 2.62 -11.48 11.62
C VAL A 67 2.22 -10.27 10.79
N ILE A 68 0.96 -10.18 10.37
CA ILE A 68 0.50 -9.02 9.58
C ILE A 68 0.52 -7.74 10.40
N LEU A 69 0.17 -7.81 11.69
CA LEU A 69 0.21 -6.65 12.57
C LEU A 69 1.64 -6.13 12.78
N SER A 70 2.61 -7.04 12.96
CA SER A 70 4.03 -6.67 13.05
C SER A 70 4.52 -5.98 11.78
N LEU A 71 4.07 -6.45 10.60
CA LEU A 71 4.39 -5.81 9.32
C LEU A 71 3.75 -4.42 9.20
N TYR A 72 2.53 -4.22 9.69
CA TYR A 72 1.88 -2.91 9.71
C TYR A 72 2.59 -1.93 10.64
N LEU A 73 2.98 -2.37 11.84
CA LEU A 73 3.75 -1.52 12.76
C LEU A 73 5.07 -1.06 12.12
N ALA A 74 5.79 -1.98 11.47
CA ALA A 74 7.01 -1.63 10.74
C ALA A 74 6.73 -0.71 9.53
N LEU A 75 5.57 -0.86 8.87
CA LEU A 75 5.16 0.03 7.79
C LEU A 75 4.87 1.44 8.32
N PHE A 76 4.16 1.55 9.45
CA PHE A 76 3.85 2.84 10.08
C PHE A 76 5.13 3.58 10.48
N ASP A 77 6.05 2.90 11.16
CA ASP A 77 7.35 3.46 11.53
C ASP A 77 8.16 3.92 10.29
N SER A 78 8.15 3.12 9.23
CA SER A 78 8.82 3.47 7.98
C SER A 78 8.18 4.66 7.27
N ALA A 79 6.85 4.75 7.27
CA ALA A 79 6.11 5.85 6.67
C ALA A 79 6.32 7.16 7.45
N GLU A 80 6.29 7.09 8.78
CA GLU A 80 6.58 8.23 9.67
C GLU A 80 8.00 8.78 9.43
N LYS A 81 9.01 7.91 9.36
CA LYS A 81 10.40 8.30 9.04
C LYS A 81 10.55 8.95 7.67
N MET A 82 9.68 8.62 6.73
CA MET A 82 9.59 9.29 5.41
C MET A 82 8.84 10.62 5.46
N GLY A 83 8.23 10.97 6.60
CA GLY A 83 7.39 12.15 6.77
C GLY A 83 6.04 12.03 6.07
N ALA A 84 5.52 10.81 5.93
CA ALA A 84 4.18 10.57 5.43
C ALA A 84 3.14 10.77 6.54
N ASP A 85 2.01 11.39 6.17
CA ASP A 85 0.90 11.68 7.07
C ASP A 85 -0.26 10.68 6.89
N LEU A 86 -0.23 9.90 5.79
CA LEU A 86 -1.31 8.99 5.42
C LEU A 86 -0.75 7.70 4.80
N ILE A 87 -1.31 6.58 5.22
CA ILE A 87 -1.14 5.28 4.53
C ILE A 87 -2.49 4.89 3.93
N GLU A 88 -2.56 4.80 2.62
CA GLU A 88 -3.71 4.31 1.89
C GLU A 88 -3.54 2.82 1.61
N ALA A 89 -4.39 1.97 2.19
CA ALA A 89 -4.49 0.58 1.76
C ALA A 89 -5.19 0.55 0.40
N SER A 90 -4.52 0.00 -0.60
CA SER A 90 -5.03 -0.06 -1.98
C SER A 90 -6.32 -0.87 -2.06
N SER A 91 -7.07 -0.71 -3.16
CA SER A 91 -8.39 -1.30 -3.33
C SER A 91 -8.42 -2.79 -2.99
N MET A 92 -9.26 -3.15 -2.05
CA MET A 92 -9.52 -4.53 -1.64
C MET A 92 -10.93 -4.92 -2.01
N MET A 93 -11.12 -6.18 -2.39
CA MET A 93 -12.45 -6.71 -2.64
C MET A 93 -13.27 -6.70 -1.33
N GLU A 94 -14.54 -6.32 -1.42
CA GLU A 94 -15.45 -6.24 -0.27
C GLU A 94 -15.65 -7.61 0.41
N ASN A 95 -15.61 -8.68 -0.37
CA ASN A 95 -15.73 -10.06 0.13
C ASN A 95 -14.44 -10.64 0.73
N ASN A 96 -13.31 -9.92 0.61
CA ASN A 96 -12.02 -10.36 1.18
C ASN A 96 -11.94 -9.94 2.66
N LYS A 97 -12.63 -10.67 3.53
CA LYS A 97 -12.79 -10.33 4.95
C LYS A 97 -11.47 -10.21 5.70
N LYS A 98 -10.56 -11.18 5.55
CA LYS A 98 -9.32 -11.22 6.36
C LYS A 98 -8.46 -9.95 6.25
N PRO A 99 -8.10 -9.45 5.05
CA PRO A 99 -7.36 -8.18 4.93
C PRO A 99 -8.17 -6.97 5.41
N ASN A 100 -9.48 -6.94 5.14
CA ASN A 100 -10.35 -5.86 5.59
C ASN A 100 -10.38 -5.78 7.12
N ASP A 101 -10.57 -6.91 7.80
CA ASP A 101 -10.58 -7.00 9.26
C ASP A 101 -9.20 -6.62 9.85
N ALA A 102 -8.11 -7.04 9.22
CA ALA A 102 -6.76 -6.72 9.66
C ALA A 102 -6.49 -5.21 9.62
N ILE A 103 -6.89 -4.52 8.53
CA ILE A 103 -6.73 -3.07 8.39
C ILE A 103 -7.64 -2.33 9.35
N THR A 104 -8.89 -2.74 9.50
CA THR A 104 -9.83 -2.14 10.47
C THR A 104 -9.31 -2.29 11.90
N SER A 105 -8.78 -3.47 12.25
CA SER A 105 -8.17 -3.72 13.57
C SER A 105 -6.91 -2.87 13.82
N ALA A 106 -6.21 -2.48 12.75
CA ALA A 106 -5.07 -1.56 12.82
C ALA A 106 -5.49 -0.07 12.86
N GLY A 107 -6.79 0.24 12.96
CA GLY A 107 -7.33 1.59 13.00
C GLY A 107 -7.63 2.21 11.63
N GLY A 108 -7.60 1.41 10.58
CA GLY A 108 -7.94 1.87 9.22
C GLY A 108 -9.42 2.21 9.08
N VAL A 109 -9.71 3.29 8.35
CA VAL A 109 -11.07 3.79 8.08
C VAL A 109 -11.37 3.65 6.59
N LEU A 110 -12.50 3.04 6.28
CA LEU A 110 -13.00 2.97 4.91
C LEU A 110 -13.46 4.36 4.45
N TYR A 111 -12.80 4.94 3.44
CA TYR A 111 -13.12 6.29 2.95
C TYR A 111 -13.54 6.33 1.48
N LYS A 112 -13.26 5.28 0.69
CA LYS A 112 -13.67 5.16 -0.71
C LYS A 112 -14.18 3.77 -1.03
N ARG A 113 -15.22 3.70 -1.87
CA ARG A 113 -15.73 2.47 -2.46
C ARG A 113 -15.68 2.59 -3.97
N TYR A 114 -15.20 1.54 -4.64
CA TYR A 114 -15.15 1.44 -6.09
C TYR A 114 -16.09 0.32 -6.54
N ARG A 115 -16.71 0.49 -7.70
CA ARG A 115 -17.43 -0.58 -8.37
C ARG A 115 -16.86 -0.79 -9.75
N LEU A 116 -16.64 -2.05 -10.10
CA LEU A 116 -16.27 -2.46 -11.44
C LEU A 116 -17.54 -2.88 -12.18
N TYR A 117 -17.73 -2.34 -13.37
CA TYR A 117 -18.83 -2.70 -14.25
C TYR A 117 -18.25 -3.37 -15.48
N GLY A 118 -18.88 -4.47 -15.92
CA GLY A 118 -18.61 -5.14 -17.19
C GLY A 118 -19.80 -4.99 -18.12
N MET A 119 -19.53 -4.96 -19.42
CA MET A 119 -20.53 -5.01 -20.47
C MET A 119 -20.04 -6.00 -21.51
N ASP A 120 -20.89 -6.95 -21.89
CA ASP A 120 -20.57 -7.86 -22.99
C ASP A 120 -20.59 -7.09 -24.30
N LEU A 121 -19.54 -7.28 -25.09
CA LEU A 121 -19.53 -6.76 -26.46
C LEU A 121 -20.35 -7.73 -27.31
N VAL A 122 -21.46 -7.24 -27.83
CA VAL A 122 -22.31 -7.98 -28.77
C VAL A 122 -21.75 -7.71 -30.17
N ASP A 123 -21.40 -8.78 -30.91
CA ASP A 123 -20.98 -8.73 -32.32
C ASP A 123 -22.14 -8.36 -33.24
#